data_3ee157a9679e84068538a833cd1fc817
#
_entry.id   3ee157a9679e84068538a833cd1fc817
#
_cell.length_a   1.000
_cell.length_b   1.000
_cell.length_c   1.000
_cell.angle_alpha   90.00
_cell.angle_beta   90.00
_cell.angle_gamma   90.00
#
_symmetry.space_group_name_H-M   'P 1'
#
loop_
_entity.id
_entity.type
_entity.pdbx_description
1 polymer ?
#
loop_
_entity_poly.entity_id
_entity_poly.type
_entity_poly.pdbx_seq_one_letter_code
_entity_poly.pdbx_strand_id
1 'polypeptide(L)'
;MNYLFYCEKSIPEYIKHTINCVLSVDRDAIINVCSDEKINFKNVNTLNLSEIATEDTKKILNSNLDEKRSIARIFYLHDAMRELRLKNFVHFDNDVLIYKPFSSLKNVFMENRLNITKSSNAKIIFGYSYINSDEVLIKLKEKIS
;
A
#
# COMPACT_ATOMS: atom_id res chain seq x y z
N MET A 1 2.80 1.36 -13.97
CA MET A 1 2.56 1.91 -12.60
C MET A 1 2.92 0.88 -11.55
N ASN A 2 3.51 1.29 -10.41
CA ASN A 2 3.70 0.40 -9.28
C ASN A 2 2.41 0.30 -8.46
N TYR A 3 1.99 -0.92 -8.18
CA TYR A 3 0.91 -1.23 -7.25
C TYR A 3 1.51 -1.95 -6.05
N LEU A 4 1.16 -1.51 -4.85
CA LEU A 4 1.71 -2.02 -3.61
C LEU A 4 0.56 -2.53 -2.72
N PHE A 5 0.53 -3.84 -2.49
CA PHE A 5 -0.45 -4.51 -1.64
C PHE A 5 0.17 -4.86 -0.29
N TYR A 6 -0.65 -4.86 0.74
CA TYR A 6 -0.28 -5.23 2.09
C TYR A 6 -1.15 -6.38 2.58
N CYS A 7 -0.55 -7.49 2.92
CA CYS A 7 -1.20 -8.69 3.46
C CYS A 7 -0.60 -9.02 4.81
N GLU A 8 -1.30 -8.63 5.89
CA GLU A 8 -0.94 -9.02 7.24
C GLU A 8 -1.38 -10.46 7.50
N LYS A 9 -0.56 -11.26 8.15
CA LYS A 9 -0.77 -12.66 8.55
C LYS A 9 -0.75 -13.66 7.39
N SER A 10 -1.73 -13.59 6.49
CA SER A 10 -1.85 -14.54 5.39
C SER A 10 -2.26 -13.84 4.10
N ILE A 11 -1.89 -14.43 2.99
CA ILE A 11 -2.29 -13.95 1.68
C ILE A 11 -3.71 -14.47 1.38
N PRO A 12 -4.72 -13.57 1.26
CA PRO A 12 -6.07 -14.02 0.98
C PRO A 12 -6.17 -14.61 -0.44
N GLU A 13 -6.96 -15.66 -0.60
CA GLU A 13 -7.12 -16.33 -1.91
C GLU A 13 -7.60 -15.37 -3.01
N TYR A 14 -8.47 -14.42 -2.66
CA TYR A 14 -9.04 -13.47 -3.61
C TYR A 14 -8.03 -12.44 -4.13
N ILE A 15 -6.85 -12.27 -3.52
CA ILE A 15 -5.84 -11.32 -4.02
C ILE A 15 -5.44 -11.60 -5.48
N LYS A 16 -5.50 -12.87 -5.90
CA LYS A 16 -5.22 -13.26 -7.29
C LYS A 16 -6.21 -12.62 -8.26
N HIS A 17 -7.47 -12.50 -7.87
CA HIS A 17 -8.50 -11.83 -8.68
C HIS A 17 -8.22 -10.33 -8.76
N THR A 18 -7.85 -9.71 -7.65
CA THR A 18 -7.46 -8.30 -7.62
C THR A 18 -6.25 -8.03 -8.51
N ILE A 19 -5.20 -8.84 -8.40
CA ILE A 19 -3.99 -8.72 -9.24
C ILE A 19 -4.32 -8.90 -10.72
N ASN A 20 -5.09 -9.94 -11.07
CA ASN A 20 -5.51 -10.16 -12.46
C ASN A 20 -6.33 -8.99 -13.00
N CYS A 21 -7.20 -8.41 -12.16
CA CYS A 21 -7.98 -7.23 -12.52
C CYS A 21 -7.06 -6.04 -12.84
N VAL A 22 -6.06 -5.77 -12.01
CA VAL A 22 -5.04 -4.73 -12.28
C VAL A 22 -4.34 -4.99 -13.60
N LEU A 23 -3.81 -6.20 -13.82
CA LEU A 23 -3.06 -6.56 -15.02
C LEU A 23 -3.93 -6.54 -16.29
N SER A 24 -5.24 -6.72 -16.17
CA SER A 24 -6.16 -6.64 -17.29
C SER A 24 -6.36 -5.20 -17.79
N VAL A 25 -6.31 -4.22 -16.90
CA VAL A 25 -6.53 -2.79 -17.22
C VAL A 25 -5.23 -2.00 -17.35
N ASP A 26 -4.16 -2.44 -16.71
CA ASP A 26 -2.82 -1.83 -16.75
C ASP A 26 -1.77 -2.91 -17.01
N ARG A 27 -1.50 -3.18 -18.28
CA ARG A 27 -0.62 -4.27 -18.72
C ARG A 27 0.84 -4.08 -18.29
N ASP A 28 1.26 -2.84 -18.07
CA ASP A 28 2.61 -2.47 -17.63
C ASP A 28 2.69 -2.28 -16.11
N ALA A 29 1.68 -2.76 -15.38
CA ALA A 29 1.67 -2.71 -13.93
C ALA A 29 2.80 -3.56 -13.34
N ILE A 30 3.50 -2.99 -12.36
CA ILE A 30 4.45 -3.69 -11.50
C ILE A 30 3.74 -3.96 -10.19
N ILE A 31 3.55 -5.24 -9.89
CA ILE A 31 2.82 -5.68 -8.70
C ILE A 31 3.81 -6.05 -7.61
N ASN A 32 3.67 -5.42 -6.45
CA ASN A 32 4.45 -5.68 -5.26
C ASN A 32 3.49 -6.07 -4.12
N VAL A 33 3.77 -7.15 -3.43
CA VAL A 33 2.99 -7.64 -2.30
C VAL A 33 3.88 -7.72 -1.07
N CYS A 34 3.53 -6.98 -0.03
CA CYS A 34 4.17 -7.07 1.29
C CYS A 34 3.45 -8.12 2.11
N SER A 35 4.14 -9.21 2.43
CA SER A 35 3.58 -10.33 3.21
C SER A 35 4.70 -11.17 3.80
N ASP A 36 4.47 -11.79 4.96
CA ASP A 36 5.38 -12.80 5.51
C ASP A 36 5.25 -14.15 4.76
N GLU A 37 4.16 -14.34 4.02
CA GLU A 37 3.97 -15.49 3.14
C GLU A 37 4.40 -15.15 1.72
N LYS A 38 5.07 -16.11 1.06
CA LYS A 38 5.46 -15.96 -0.34
C LYS A 38 4.26 -16.20 -1.26
N ILE A 39 3.96 -15.23 -2.11
CA ILE A 39 2.96 -15.40 -3.15
C ILE A 39 3.57 -16.12 -4.37
N ASN A 40 3.01 -17.27 -4.73
CA ASN A 40 3.41 -17.97 -5.94
C ASN A 40 2.52 -17.52 -7.11
N PHE A 41 2.80 -16.35 -7.64
CA PHE A 41 2.06 -15.77 -8.76
C PHE A 41 3.05 -15.12 -9.73
N LYS A 42 2.89 -15.41 -11.02
CA LYS A 42 3.80 -14.91 -12.05
C LYS A 42 3.77 -13.37 -12.12
N ASN A 43 4.94 -12.75 -12.25
CA ASN A 43 5.11 -11.29 -12.35
C ASN A 43 4.68 -10.51 -11.10
N VAL A 44 4.75 -11.12 -9.92
CA VAL A 44 4.53 -10.46 -8.65
C VAL A 44 5.80 -10.49 -7.82
N ASN A 45 6.23 -9.34 -7.33
CA ASN A 45 7.31 -9.24 -6.36
C ASN A 45 6.74 -9.39 -4.95
N THR A 46 7.35 -10.22 -4.13
CA THR A 46 6.98 -10.37 -2.71
C THR A 46 8.08 -9.75 -1.85
N LEU A 47 7.68 -8.88 -0.92
CA LEU A 47 8.54 -8.34 0.13
C LEU A 47 8.11 -8.96 1.46
N ASN A 48 9.07 -9.52 2.18
CA ASN A 48 8.80 -10.07 3.50
C ASN A 48 8.64 -8.94 4.53
N LEU A 49 7.51 -8.90 5.23
CA LEU A 49 7.19 -7.85 6.19
C LEU A 49 8.20 -7.79 7.34
N SER A 50 8.62 -8.93 7.86
CA SER A 50 9.58 -8.99 8.96
C SER A 50 10.98 -8.51 8.54
N GLU A 51 11.37 -8.66 7.27
CA GLU A 51 12.66 -8.21 6.75
C GLU A 51 12.69 -6.70 6.48
N ILE A 52 11.59 -6.12 5.96
CA ILE A 52 11.53 -4.69 5.63
C ILE A 52 11.18 -3.80 6.82
N ALA A 53 10.63 -4.36 7.91
CA ALA A 53 10.16 -3.60 9.06
C ALA A 53 11.28 -2.77 9.72
N THR A 54 11.15 -1.47 9.68
CA THR A 54 12.03 -0.54 10.42
C THR A 54 11.73 -0.55 11.91
N GLU A 55 12.60 0.05 12.72
CA GLU A 55 12.40 0.20 14.16
C GLU A 55 11.12 0.98 14.49
N ASP A 56 10.76 1.96 13.68
CA ASP A 56 9.49 2.70 13.86
C ASP A 56 8.28 1.80 13.66
N THR A 57 8.30 0.98 12.62
CA THR A 57 7.24 -0.01 12.35
C THR A 57 7.10 -1.01 13.50
N LYS A 58 8.23 -1.51 14.01
CA LYS A 58 8.24 -2.42 15.18
C LYS A 58 7.71 -1.75 16.45
N LYS A 59 8.03 -0.46 16.69
CA LYS A 59 7.48 0.29 17.82
C LYS A 59 5.96 0.39 17.75
N ILE A 60 5.39 0.70 16.59
CA ILE A 60 3.92 0.75 16.40
C ILE A 60 3.29 -0.61 16.68
N LEU A 61 3.84 -1.70 16.15
CA LEU A 61 3.32 -3.05 16.38
C LEU A 61 3.32 -3.45 17.87
N ASN A 62 4.31 -2.98 18.62
CA ASN A 62 4.47 -3.25 20.05
C ASN A 62 3.76 -2.22 20.94
N SER A 63 3.15 -1.21 20.37
CA SER A 63 2.41 -0.19 21.12
C SER A 63 1.08 -0.71 21.67
N ASN A 64 0.49 0.04 22.60
CA ASN A 64 -0.86 -0.21 23.13
C ASN A 64 -1.94 0.55 22.36
N LEU A 65 -1.64 1.05 21.17
CA LEU A 65 -2.60 1.77 20.34
C LEU A 65 -3.73 0.84 19.88
N ASP A 66 -4.95 1.33 19.98
CA ASP A 66 -6.07 0.74 19.29
C ASP A 66 -5.81 0.79 17.77
N GLU A 67 -6.25 -0.22 17.05
CA GLU A 67 -6.06 -0.30 15.59
C GLU A 67 -4.58 -0.27 15.13
N LYS A 68 -3.62 -0.58 16.01
CA LYS A 68 -2.18 -0.54 15.68
C LYS A 68 -1.79 -1.26 14.39
N ARG A 69 -2.54 -2.28 14.00
CA ARG A 69 -2.30 -3.01 12.74
C ARG A 69 -2.68 -2.19 11.52
N SER A 70 -3.81 -1.47 11.58
CA SER A 70 -4.21 -0.56 10.51
C SER A 70 -3.22 0.60 10.38
N ILE A 71 -2.69 1.06 11.51
CA ILE A 71 -1.63 2.08 11.56
C ILE A 71 -0.33 1.52 11.02
N ALA A 72 0.09 0.32 11.43
CA ALA A 72 1.32 -0.32 10.98
C ALA A 72 1.36 -0.50 9.46
N ARG A 73 0.20 -0.70 8.80
CA ARG A 73 0.12 -0.72 7.33
C ARG A 73 0.76 0.51 6.69
N ILE A 74 0.53 1.70 7.25
CA ILE A 74 1.10 2.96 6.73
C ILE A 74 2.62 2.94 6.82
N PHE A 75 3.15 2.42 7.94
CA PHE A 75 4.58 2.29 8.16
C PHE A 75 5.20 1.27 7.20
N TYR A 76 4.57 0.11 7.03
CA TYR A 76 5.02 -0.91 6.07
C TYR A 76 4.99 -0.43 4.62
N LEU A 77 3.97 0.34 4.22
CA LEU A 77 3.94 0.93 2.87
C LEU A 77 5.11 1.89 2.65
N HIS A 78 5.50 2.65 3.68
CA HIS A 78 6.68 3.51 3.64
C HIS A 78 7.98 2.69 3.58
N ASP A 79 8.11 1.67 4.41
CA ASP A 79 9.28 0.79 4.44
C ASP A 79 9.47 0.09 3.08
N ALA A 80 8.38 -0.43 2.49
CA ALA A 80 8.40 -1.03 1.16
C ALA A 80 8.73 -0.02 0.05
N MET A 81 8.20 1.21 0.14
CA MET A 81 8.54 2.29 -0.80
C MET A 81 10.06 2.55 -0.82
N ARG A 82 10.69 2.58 0.35
CA ARG A 82 12.14 2.79 0.48
C ARG A 82 12.95 1.60 0.01
N GLU A 83 12.57 0.39 0.41
CA GLU A 83 13.24 -0.85 0.01
C GLU A 83 13.27 -1.01 -1.52
N LEU A 84 12.14 -0.78 -2.16
CA LEU A 84 11.99 -0.84 -3.61
C LEU A 84 12.45 0.43 -4.34
N ARG A 85 12.86 1.47 -3.62
CA ARG A 85 13.24 2.79 -4.17
C ARG A 85 12.16 3.37 -5.09
N LEU A 86 10.90 3.21 -4.70
CA LEU A 86 9.78 3.72 -5.50
C LEU A 86 9.66 5.24 -5.34
N LYS A 87 9.46 5.93 -6.46
CA LYS A 87 9.09 7.36 -6.44
C LYS A 87 7.61 7.57 -6.17
N ASN A 88 6.80 6.62 -6.59
CA ASN A 88 5.35 6.65 -6.42
C ASN A 88 4.78 5.23 -6.50
N PHE A 89 3.60 5.06 -5.92
CA PHE A 89 2.83 3.82 -6.03
C PHE A 89 1.33 4.08 -5.78
N VAL A 90 0.51 3.14 -6.25
CA VAL A 90 -0.91 3.04 -5.91
C VAL A 90 -1.07 1.92 -4.88
N HIS A 91 -1.83 2.19 -3.83
CA HIS A 91 -2.26 1.21 -2.84
C HIS A 91 -3.77 1.22 -2.71
N PHE A 92 -4.36 0.04 -2.63
CA PHE A 92 -5.76 -0.15 -2.27
C PHE A 92 -5.95 -1.49 -1.55
N ASP A 93 -7.10 -1.65 -0.92
CA ASP A 93 -7.41 -2.86 -0.17
C ASP A 93 -7.45 -4.08 -1.09
N ASN A 94 -7.06 -5.23 -0.57
CA ASN A 94 -6.82 -6.46 -1.35
C ASN A 94 -8.08 -7.05 -2.01
N ASP A 95 -9.26 -6.58 -1.64
CA ASP A 95 -10.58 -6.98 -2.15
C ASP A 95 -11.20 -5.96 -3.12
N VAL A 96 -10.43 -4.93 -3.50
CA VAL A 96 -10.88 -3.90 -4.45
C VAL A 96 -10.58 -4.33 -5.88
N LEU A 97 -11.58 -4.25 -6.75
CA LEU A 97 -11.43 -4.45 -8.19
C LEU A 97 -11.41 -3.11 -8.92
N ILE A 98 -10.46 -2.92 -9.81
CA ILE A 98 -10.33 -1.71 -10.62
C ILE A 98 -10.72 -1.99 -12.06
N TYR A 99 -11.48 -1.07 -12.67
CA TYR A 99 -12.00 -1.21 -14.04
C TYR A 99 -11.31 -0.27 -15.04
N LYS A 100 -10.39 0.57 -14.56
CA LYS A 100 -9.63 1.50 -15.38
C LYS A 100 -8.18 1.58 -14.89
N PRO A 101 -7.22 1.81 -15.78
CA PRO A 101 -5.84 1.98 -15.37
C PRO A 101 -5.68 3.28 -14.57
N PHE A 102 -4.68 3.30 -13.68
CA PHE A 102 -4.36 4.50 -12.89
C PHE A 102 -4.12 5.74 -13.77
N SER A 103 -3.53 5.56 -14.95
CA SER A 103 -3.28 6.66 -15.89
C SER A 103 -4.54 7.46 -16.25
N SER A 104 -5.71 6.84 -16.24
CA SER A 104 -7.00 7.52 -16.47
C SER A 104 -7.45 8.41 -15.30
N LEU A 105 -6.86 8.22 -14.13
CA LEU A 105 -7.17 8.97 -12.90
C LEU A 105 -6.08 9.98 -12.52
N LYS A 106 -4.95 9.99 -13.25
CA LYS A 106 -3.77 10.78 -12.90
C LYS A 106 -4.08 12.26 -12.67
N ASN A 107 -4.99 12.84 -13.43
CA ASN A 107 -5.35 14.26 -13.33
C ASN A 107 -6.20 14.59 -12.09
N VAL A 108 -6.69 13.58 -11.37
CA VAL A 108 -7.47 13.75 -10.14
C VAL A 108 -6.57 13.88 -8.93
N PHE A 109 -5.34 13.39 -9.01
CA PHE A 109 -4.41 13.34 -7.89
C PHE A 109 -3.46 14.54 -7.87
N MET A 110 -3.24 15.07 -6.68
CA MET A 110 -2.33 16.19 -6.45
C MET A 110 -0.92 15.71 -6.17
N GLU A 111 0.07 16.39 -6.74
CA GLU A 111 1.48 16.14 -6.41
C GLU A 111 1.80 16.61 -5.00
N ASN A 112 2.72 15.88 -4.32
CA ASN A 112 3.18 16.17 -2.95
C ASN A 112 2.02 16.29 -1.92
N ARG A 113 0.94 15.57 -2.16
CA ARG A 113 -0.21 15.49 -1.26
C ARG A 113 -0.57 14.03 -0.95
N LEU A 114 -1.15 13.82 0.21
CA LEU A 114 -1.74 12.54 0.57
C LEU A 114 -3.07 12.38 -0.18
N ASN A 115 -3.03 11.57 -1.23
CA ASN A 115 -4.21 11.25 -2.02
C ASN A 115 -4.83 9.96 -1.48
N ILE A 116 -5.91 10.09 -0.74
CA ILE A 116 -6.61 8.99 -0.06
C ILE A 116 -8.12 9.12 -0.22
N THR A 117 -8.82 8.04 0.05
CA THR A 117 -10.27 8.03 0.07
C THR A 117 -10.78 8.59 1.41
N LYS A 118 -11.69 9.55 1.34
CA LYS A 118 -12.38 10.10 2.50
C LYS A 118 -13.73 9.41 2.69
N SER A 119 -13.93 8.77 3.83
CA SER A 119 -15.19 8.10 4.17
C SER A 119 -16.20 9.06 4.81
N SER A 120 -15.71 10.00 5.63
CA SER A 120 -16.54 11.03 6.28
C SER A 120 -15.67 12.23 6.67
N ASN A 121 -16.25 13.25 7.29
CA ASN A 121 -15.48 14.41 7.76
C ASN A 121 -14.47 14.06 8.87
N ALA A 122 -14.67 12.94 9.57
CA ALA A 122 -13.81 12.48 10.66
C ALA A 122 -13.03 11.20 10.34
N LYS A 123 -13.27 10.58 9.16
CA LYS A 123 -12.71 9.27 8.82
C LYS A 123 -12.08 9.28 7.44
N ILE A 124 -10.82 8.86 7.38
CA ILE A 124 -10.11 8.54 6.14
C ILE A 124 -9.89 7.05 6.07
N ILE A 125 -9.87 6.51 4.87
CA ILE A 125 -9.55 5.11 4.60
C ILE A 125 -8.46 5.02 3.55
N PHE A 126 -7.56 4.07 3.73
CA PHE A 126 -6.53 3.75 2.74
C PHE A 126 -7.04 2.77 1.67
N GLY A 127 -8.36 2.66 1.50
CA GLY A 127 -9.00 1.75 0.56
C GLY A 127 -8.65 2.01 -0.91
N TYR A 128 -8.26 3.24 -1.26
CA TYR A 128 -7.60 3.58 -2.52
C TYR A 128 -6.77 4.84 -2.29
N SER A 129 -5.48 4.75 -2.53
CA SER A 129 -4.53 5.85 -2.31
C SER A 129 -3.45 5.88 -3.39
N TYR A 130 -3.01 7.09 -3.71
CA TYR A 130 -1.84 7.32 -4.54
C TYR A 130 -0.80 8.09 -3.75
N ILE A 131 0.34 7.49 -3.58
CA ILE A 131 1.50 8.06 -2.87
C ILE A 131 2.55 8.40 -3.92
N ASN A 132 2.92 9.66 -4.00
CA ASN A 132 3.85 10.18 -5.00
C ASN A 132 5.08 10.89 -4.39
N SER A 133 5.27 10.77 -3.10
CA SER A 133 6.41 11.34 -2.40
C SER A 133 6.63 10.63 -1.06
N ASP A 134 7.88 10.34 -0.74
CA ASP A 134 8.34 9.84 0.56
C ASP A 134 7.97 10.80 1.70
N GLU A 135 8.11 12.11 1.48
CA GLU A 135 7.79 13.16 2.46
C GLU A 135 6.33 13.10 2.94
N VAL A 136 5.40 12.69 2.08
CA VAL A 136 3.99 12.58 2.44
C VAL A 136 3.78 11.52 3.52
N LEU A 137 4.45 10.38 3.38
CA LEU A 137 4.38 9.30 4.38
C LEU A 137 5.15 9.65 5.64
N ILE A 138 6.30 10.34 5.54
CA ILE A 138 7.05 10.84 6.70
C ILE A 138 6.15 11.75 7.54
N LYS A 139 5.55 12.78 6.95
CA LYS A 139 4.66 13.72 7.64
C LYS A 139 3.44 13.04 8.26
N LEU A 140 2.91 11.99 7.61
CA LEU A 140 1.81 11.22 8.16
C LEU A 140 2.24 10.43 9.39
N LYS A 141 3.39 9.75 9.31
CA LYS A 141 3.97 8.98 10.44
C LYS A 141 4.25 9.87 11.65
N GLU A 142 4.81 11.06 11.45
CA GLU A 142 5.06 12.05 12.53
C GLU A 142 3.79 12.49 13.26
N LYS A 143 2.63 12.44 12.63
CA LYS A 143 1.35 12.78 13.25
C LYS A 143 0.69 11.62 14.00
N ILE A 144 1.15 10.41 13.75
CA ILE A 144 0.65 9.17 14.37
C ILE A 144 1.52 8.79 15.57
N SER A 145 2.81 9.09 15.52
CA SER A 145 3.80 8.85 16.57
C SER A 145 3.71 9.94 17.61
#